data_01959d9553e820d9731c57e2ac649eb1
#
_entry.id   01959d9553e820d9731c57e2ac649eb1
#
_cell.length_a   1.000
_cell.length_b   1.000
_cell.length_c   1.000
_cell.angle_alpha   90.00
_cell.angle_beta   90.00
_cell.angle_gamma   90.00
#
_symmetry.space_group_name_H-M   'P 1'
#
loop_
_entity.id
_entity.type
_entity.pdbx_description
1 polymer ?
#
loop_
_entity_poly.entity_id
_entity_poly.type
_entity_poly.pdbx_seq_one_letter_code
_entity_poly.pdbx_strand_id
1 'polypeptide(L)'
;MATEHLQWGVSPLCWTNDVLEDLGGDIPLDTCLREAREAGYQGIELGRKFPRQAETLGPLLAADLRLASGWYSGLLADRSVEAELEAVREHAQLLRQLGARVMVYGECGQLPGETPLDEPISLTPRLSRVSLAAYCHKLNTFADLLLRDYGLRLAYHHHLMMLVEHDDELERFLSHTHDNVGLAFDTGHAFVAGVEIPRVLQKYGHRIRHLHLKDVRPQVLGRLYRENLSFNEAVRAGLFTIPGDGCIDYAPILDFVRDSDYRGWLIIEAEQDPAMAPPLATARRAFAWLAHHLSSPSPSEEHAA
;
A
#
# COMPACT_ATOMS: atom_id res chain seq x y z
N MET A 1 8.91 -18.48 -16.05
CA MET A 1 7.54 -19.09 -16.12
C MET A 1 6.77 -19.00 -14.81
N ALA A 2 7.37 -19.16 -13.62
CA ALA A 2 6.61 -19.09 -12.35
C ALA A 2 6.01 -17.71 -12.03
N THR A 3 6.50 -16.62 -12.58
CA THR A 3 6.11 -15.24 -12.25
C THR A 3 5.43 -14.45 -13.38
N GLU A 4 5.10 -15.08 -14.50
CA GLU A 4 4.45 -14.42 -15.66
C GLU A 4 3.06 -13.86 -15.35
N HIS A 5 2.43 -14.33 -14.28
CA HIS A 5 1.12 -13.85 -13.82
C HIS A 5 1.20 -12.63 -12.90
N LEU A 6 2.39 -12.27 -12.43
CA LEU A 6 2.59 -11.11 -11.55
C LEU A 6 2.58 -9.81 -12.34
N GLN A 7 1.98 -8.80 -11.75
CA GLN A 7 1.87 -7.48 -12.34
C GLN A 7 2.71 -6.52 -11.52
N TRP A 8 3.61 -5.79 -12.17
CA TRP A 8 4.54 -4.89 -11.49
C TRP A 8 4.07 -3.45 -11.70
N GLY A 9 3.84 -2.79 -10.61
CA GLY A 9 3.36 -1.42 -10.58
C GLY A 9 4.20 -0.55 -9.65
N VAL A 10 3.90 0.73 -9.67
CA VAL A 10 4.57 1.73 -8.84
C VAL A 10 3.56 2.69 -8.24
N SER A 11 3.79 3.12 -7.01
CA SER A 11 3.04 4.19 -6.38
C SER A 11 3.56 5.55 -6.85
N PRO A 12 2.68 6.52 -7.15
CA PRO A 12 3.08 7.89 -7.47
C PRO A 12 3.80 8.60 -6.32
N LEU A 13 3.79 8.04 -5.11
CA LEU A 13 4.55 8.53 -3.95
C LEU A 13 6.08 8.56 -4.20
N CYS A 14 6.56 7.82 -5.22
CA CYS A 14 7.94 7.94 -5.67
C CYS A 14 8.26 9.33 -6.29
N TRP A 15 7.26 10.06 -6.76
CA TRP A 15 7.39 11.39 -7.40
C TRP A 15 6.78 12.51 -6.57
N THR A 16 5.63 12.27 -5.95
CA THR A 16 4.85 13.29 -5.25
C THR A 16 4.21 12.68 -4.01
N ASN A 17 4.34 13.34 -2.87
CA ASN A 17 3.66 12.89 -1.66
C ASN A 17 2.22 13.40 -1.62
N ASP A 18 1.30 12.56 -1.16
CA ASP A 18 -0.13 12.88 -1.10
C ASP A 18 -0.51 13.68 0.16
N VAL A 19 0.29 13.58 1.22
CA VAL A 19 0.10 14.30 2.49
C VAL A 19 1.08 15.47 2.59
N LEU A 20 2.36 15.22 2.38
CA LEU A 20 3.43 16.23 2.37
C LEU A 20 3.51 16.86 0.97
N GLU A 21 2.54 17.73 0.65
CA GLU A 21 2.34 18.24 -0.72
C GLU A 21 3.51 19.03 -1.30
N ASP A 22 4.43 19.52 -0.46
CA ASP A 22 5.67 20.18 -0.84
C ASP A 22 6.69 19.17 -1.40
N LEU A 23 6.63 17.90 -1.01
CA LEU A 23 7.52 16.87 -1.55
C LEU A 23 7.08 16.47 -2.96
N GLY A 24 7.84 16.93 -3.95
CA GLY A 24 7.56 16.73 -5.38
C GLY A 24 6.34 17.52 -5.88
N GLY A 25 5.94 18.58 -5.16
CA GLY A 25 4.80 19.42 -5.55
C GLY A 25 4.94 20.05 -6.93
N ASP A 26 6.17 20.28 -7.39
CA ASP A 26 6.54 20.84 -8.70
C ASP A 26 6.63 19.77 -9.83
N ILE A 27 6.66 18.47 -9.51
CA ILE A 27 6.76 17.40 -10.51
C ILE A 27 5.41 17.22 -11.21
N PRO A 28 5.32 17.43 -12.54
CA PRO A 28 4.08 17.26 -13.28
C PRO A 28 3.64 15.79 -13.35
N LEU A 29 2.33 15.53 -13.46
CA LEU A 29 1.77 14.20 -13.66
C LEU A 29 2.37 13.51 -14.91
N ASP A 30 2.52 14.23 -16.01
CA ASP A 30 3.09 13.68 -17.24
C ASP A 30 4.52 13.14 -17.03
N THR A 31 5.31 13.79 -16.19
CA THR A 31 6.65 13.30 -15.82
C THR A 31 6.55 11.99 -15.05
N CYS A 32 5.66 11.93 -14.05
CA CYS A 32 5.42 10.70 -13.27
C CYS A 32 5.01 9.53 -14.18
N LEU A 33 4.03 9.74 -15.06
CA LEU A 33 3.54 8.69 -15.98
C LEU A 33 4.58 8.25 -17.00
N ARG A 34 5.33 9.19 -17.57
CA ARG A 34 6.42 8.90 -18.50
C ARG A 34 7.53 8.10 -17.82
N GLU A 35 7.96 8.52 -16.65
CA GLU A 35 9.06 7.89 -15.93
C GLU A 35 8.69 6.52 -15.37
N ALA A 36 7.42 6.30 -14.97
CA ALA A 36 6.92 4.99 -14.59
C ALA A 36 7.05 3.98 -15.77
N ARG A 37 6.70 4.41 -17.00
CA ARG A 37 6.89 3.61 -18.22
C ARG A 37 8.36 3.36 -18.52
N GLU A 38 9.18 4.40 -18.47
CA GLU A 38 10.63 4.31 -18.72
C GLU A 38 11.35 3.39 -17.73
N ALA A 39 10.83 3.27 -16.49
CA ALA A 39 11.34 2.35 -15.50
C ALA A 39 10.90 0.90 -15.76
N GLY A 40 9.90 0.65 -16.63
CA GLY A 40 9.43 -0.67 -17.03
C GLY A 40 8.13 -1.14 -16.35
N TYR A 41 7.48 -0.29 -15.55
CA TYR A 41 6.26 -0.66 -14.86
C TYR A 41 5.05 -0.79 -15.81
N GLN A 42 4.19 -1.75 -15.51
CA GLN A 42 2.97 -2.06 -16.27
C GLN A 42 1.74 -1.37 -15.68
N GLY A 43 1.85 -0.84 -14.46
CA GLY A 43 0.78 -0.18 -13.77
C GLY A 43 1.26 0.88 -12.79
N ILE A 44 0.32 1.74 -12.44
CA ILE A 44 0.51 2.81 -11.47
C ILE A 44 -0.73 2.93 -10.60
N GLU A 45 -0.58 3.36 -9.37
CA GLU A 45 -1.70 3.68 -8.49
C GLU A 45 -2.21 5.10 -8.70
N LEU A 46 -3.44 5.34 -8.25
CA LEU A 46 -4.06 6.65 -8.34
C LEU A 46 -3.48 7.58 -7.27
N GLY A 47 -2.77 8.60 -7.67
CA GLY A 47 -2.21 9.62 -6.79
C GLY A 47 -3.00 10.93 -6.77
N ARG A 48 -2.58 11.86 -5.91
CA ARG A 48 -3.22 13.17 -5.69
C ARG A 48 -3.39 13.99 -6.97
N LYS A 49 -2.39 14.00 -7.84
CA LYS A 49 -2.38 14.82 -9.07
C LYS A 49 -3.18 14.24 -10.23
N PHE A 50 -3.72 13.03 -10.07
CA PHE A 50 -4.43 12.35 -11.15
C PHE A 50 -5.85 12.92 -11.32
N PRO A 51 -6.32 13.13 -12.55
CA PRO A 51 -7.72 13.47 -12.82
C PRO A 51 -8.67 12.43 -12.24
N ARG A 52 -9.80 12.86 -11.74
CA ARG A 52 -10.83 11.99 -11.12
C ARG A 52 -11.96 11.60 -12.08
N GLN A 53 -11.81 11.87 -13.38
CA GLN A 53 -12.75 11.49 -14.44
C GLN A 53 -12.07 10.47 -15.37
N ALA A 54 -12.76 9.36 -15.64
CA ALA A 54 -12.21 8.29 -16.48
C ALA A 54 -11.90 8.74 -17.93
N GLU A 55 -12.72 9.64 -18.46
CA GLU A 55 -12.55 10.21 -19.81
C GLU A 55 -11.27 11.05 -19.92
N THR A 56 -10.83 11.66 -18.83
CA THR A 56 -9.60 12.45 -18.78
C THR A 56 -8.39 11.60 -18.42
N LEU A 57 -8.53 10.71 -17.43
CA LEU A 57 -7.41 9.89 -16.93
C LEU A 57 -7.08 8.74 -17.89
N GLY A 58 -8.08 8.09 -18.48
CA GLY A 58 -7.88 6.95 -19.38
C GLY A 58 -6.89 7.22 -20.51
N PRO A 59 -7.02 8.32 -21.27
CA PRO A 59 -6.05 8.68 -22.31
C PRO A 59 -4.63 8.93 -21.81
N LEU A 60 -4.45 9.43 -20.57
CA LEU A 60 -3.13 9.67 -19.98
C LEU A 60 -2.42 8.36 -19.61
N LEU A 61 -3.17 7.36 -19.18
CA LEU A 61 -2.62 6.04 -18.87
C LEU A 61 -2.20 5.30 -20.16
N ALA A 62 -2.89 5.54 -21.26
CA ALA A 62 -2.69 4.86 -22.54
C ALA A 62 -2.77 3.32 -22.43
N ALA A 63 -2.37 2.58 -23.48
CA ALA A 63 -2.51 1.13 -23.50
C ALA A 63 -1.42 0.37 -22.71
N ASP A 64 -0.36 1.04 -22.34
CA ASP A 64 0.86 0.45 -21.76
C ASP A 64 1.03 0.66 -20.25
N LEU A 65 0.17 1.48 -19.62
CA LEU A 65 0.20 1.70 -18.18
C LEU A 65 -1.22 1.59 -17.60
N ARG A 66 -1.49 0.53 -16.83
CA ARG A 66 -2.80 0.26 -16.25
C ARG A 66 -2.96 0.94 -14.89
N LEU A 67 -4.19 1.33 -14.55
CA LEU A 67 -4.50 1.71 -13.17
C LEU A 67 -4.54 0.45 -12.30
N ALA A 68 -3.58 0.34 -11.38
CA ALA A 68 -3.44 -0.84 -10.51
C ALA A 68 -4.49 -0.84 -9.39
N SER A 69 -4.65 0.30 -8.75
CA SER A 69 -5.55 0.53 -7.62
C SER A 69 -5.66 2.03 -7.34
N GLY A 70 -6.36 2.39 -6.27
CA GLY A 70 -6.37 3.74 -5.73
C GLY A 70 -6.63 3.71 -4.24
N TRP A 71 -5.93 4.58 -3.52
CA TRP A 71 -6.15 4.82 -2.10
C TRP A 71 -7.48 5.53 -1.88
N TYR A 72 -8.25 5.03 -0.90
CA TYR A 72 -9.44 5.67 -0.39
C TYR A 72 -9.31 5.89 1.13
N SER A 73 -9.36 7.16 1.55
CA SER A 73 -9.39 7.55 2.97
C SER A 73 -10.79 7.35 3.54
N GLY A 74 -11.03 6.17 4.11
CA GLY A 74 -12.31 5.79 4.68
C GLY A 74 -12.54 6.43 6.05
N LEU A 75 -13.81 6.60 6.40
CA LEU A 75 -14.26 7.09 7.71
C LEU A 75 -15.34 6.17 8.30
N LEU A 76 -15.27 4.88 8.01
CA LEU A 76 -16.28 3.90 8.43
C LEU A 76 -16.34 3.75 9.96
N ALA A 77 -15.24 4.02 10.66
CA ALA A 77 -15.24 4.06 12.13
C ALA A 77 -16.23 5.10 12.67
N ASP A 78 -16.40 6.23 11.96
CA ASP A 78 -17.26 7.35 12.35
C ASP A 78 -18.59 7.41 11.62
N ARG A 79 -18.75 6.65 10.52
CA ARG A 79 -19.94 6.68 9.65
C ARG A 79 -20.71 5.37 9.68
N SER A 80 -21.94 5.40 9.18
CA SER A 80 -22.66 4.18 8.81
C SER A 80 -22.12 3.61 7.50
N VAL A 81 -22.42 2.33 7.23
CA VAL A 81 -22.03 1.67 5.98
C VAL A 81 -22.66 2.37 4.77
N GLU A 82 -23.92 2.81 4.88
CA GLU A 82 -24.62 3.50 3.81
C GLU A 82 -23.96 4.87 3.48
N ALA A 83 -23.58 5.63 4.51
CA ALA A 83 -22.90 6.89 4.33
C ALA A 83 -21.50 6.72 3.70
N GLU A 84 -20.80 5.66 4.06
CA GLU A 84 -19.50 5.34 3.48
C GLU A 84 -19.60 4.87 2.02
N LEU A 85 -20.64 4.08 1.69
CA LEU A 85 -20.92 3.67 0.30
C LEU A 85 -21.28 4.87 -0.58
N GLU A 86 -22.02 5.83 -0.05
CA GLU A 86 -22.29 7.08 -0.77
C GLU A 86 -21.02 7.89 -1.00
N ALA A 87 -20.17 8.01 0.02
CA ALA A 87 -18.94 8.80 -0.05
C ALA A 87 -17.91 8.19 -1.02
N VAL A 88 -17.81 6.85 -1.11
CA VAL A 88 -16.85 6.16 -1.99
C VAL A 88 -17.30 6.08 -3.44
N ARG A 89 -18.55 6.42 -3.75
CA ARG A 89 -19.19 6.16 -5.05
C ARG A 89 -18.35 6.59 -6.25
N GLU A 90 -17.97 7.86 -6.29
CA GLU A 90 -17.24 8.42 -7.44
C GLU A 90 -15.87 7.75 -7.60
N HIS A 91 -15.17 7.52 -6.49
CA HIS A 91 -13.89 6.83 -6.49
C HIS A 91 -14.01 5.38 -6.97
N ALA A 92 -14.99 4.64 -6.48
CA ALA A 92 -15.24 3.27 -6.90
C ALA A 92 -15.64 3.18 -8.39
N GLN A 93 -16.45 4.12 -8.88
CA GLN A 93 -16.81 4.20 -10.29
C GLN A 93 -15.57 4.47 -11.17
N LEU A 94 -14.71 5.40 -10.78
CA LEU A 94 -13.46 5.70 -11.49
C LEU A 94 -12.57 4.46 -11.59
N LEU A 95 -12.31 3.78 -10.48
CA LEU A 95 -11.50 2.57 -10.45
C LEU A 95 -12.06 1.49 -11.37
N ARG A 96 -13.38 1.23 -11.28
CA ARG A 96 -14.07 0.26 -12.12
C ARG A 96 -13.97 0.60 -13.60
N GLN A 97 -14.21 1.85 -13.99
CA GLN A 97 -14.20 2.31 -15.40
C GLN A 97 -12.80 2.17 -16.01
N LEU A 98 -11.75 2.36 -15.22
CA LEU A 98 -10.35 2.23 -15.64
C LEU A 98 -9.79 0.81 -15.46
N GLY A 99 -10.64 -0.16 -15.09
CA GLY A 99 -10.29 -1.58 -15.06
C GLY A 99 -9.53 -2.04 -13.81
N ALA A 100 -9.37 -1.19 -12.79
CA ALA A 100 -8.84 -1.62 -11.50
C ALA A 100 -9.79 -2.66 -10.86
N ARG A 101 -9.22 -3.62 -10.14
CA ARG A 101 -9.96 -4.70 -9.49
C ARG A 101 -9.93 -4.62 -7.98
N VAL A 102 -9.06 -3.78 -7.45
CA VAL A 102 -8.79 -3.61 -6.03
C VAL A 102 -8.89 -2.13 -5.69
N MET A 103 -9.51 -1.83 -4.56
CA MET A 103 -9.48 -0.52 -3.91
C MET A 103 -8.67 -0.66 -2.62
N VAL A 104 -7.61 0.12 -2.48
CA VAL A 104 -6.84 0.22 -1.24
C VAL A 104 -7.61 1.13 -0.28
N TYR A 105 -7.91 0.63 0.90
CA TYR A 105 -8.71 1.30 1.92
C TYR A 105 -7.90 1.56 3.18
N GLY A 106 -7.67 2.80 3.53
CA GLY A 106 -7.10 3.23 4.82
C GLY A 106 -8.19 3.84 5.71
N GLU A 107 -8.31 3.38 6.95
CA GLU A 107 -9.27 3.95 7.92
C GLU A 107 -8.71 5.21 8.55
N CYS A 108 -9.29 6.34 8.22
CA CYS A 108 -8.90 7.67 8.71
C CYS A 108 -9.87 8.22 9.77
N GLY A 109 -10.89 7.47 10.18
CA GLY A 109 -11.77 7.82 11.28
C GLY A 109 -11.11 7.61 12.64
N GLN A 110 -11.58 8.35 13.65
CA GLN A 110 -11.13 8.27 15.05
C GLN A 110 -9.63 8.50 15.25
N LEU A 111 -8.98 9.18 14.33
CA LEU A 111 -7.58 9.57 14.48
C LEU A 111 -7.46 10.79 15.40
N PRO A 112 -6.35 10.94 16.15
CA PRO A 112 -6.15 12.06 17.07
C PRO A 112 -5.86 13.36 16.32
N GLY A 113 -6.37 14.49 16.84
CA GLY A 113 -6.03 15.82 16.34
C GLY A 113 -6.58 16.16 14.94
N GLU A 114 -6.17 17.29 14.42
CA GLU A 114 -6.52 17.76 13.06
C GLU A 114 -5.53 17.24 12.01
N THR A 115 -4.28 16.98 12.41
CA THR A 115 -3.18 16.48 11.57
C THR A 115 -2.56 15.23 12.20
N PRO A 116 -3.27 14.08 12.18
CA PRO A 116 -2.85 12.89 12.92
C PRO A 116 -1.43 12.40 12.59
N LEU A 117 -0.99 12.57 11.36
CA LEU A 117 0.35 12.14 10.91
C LEU A 117 1.48 13.08 11.36
N ASP A 118 1.14 14.25 11.93
CA ASP A 118 2.10 15.15 12.58
C ASP A 118 2.19 14.91 14.11
N GLU A 119 1.31 14.07 14.65
CA GLU A 119 1.39 13.69 16.05
C GLU A 119 2.53 12.69 16.29
N PRO A 120 3.15 12.71 17.49
CA PRO A 120 4.17 11.73 17.84
C PRO A 120 3.71 10.29 17.68
N ILE A 121 4.58 9.40 17.17
CA ILE A 121 4.25 7.99 16.90
C ILE A 121 3.69 7.26 18.14
N SER A 122 4.06 7.69 19.35
CA SER A 122 3.55 7.12 20.60
C SER A 122 2.06 7.40 20.85
N LEU A 123 1.44 8.30 20.09
CA LEU A 123 0.04 8.66 20.21
C LEU A 123 -0.88 7.90 19.24
N THR A 124 -0.38 6.88 18.57
CA THR A 124 -1.19 6.00 17.71
C THR A 124 -2.46 5.55 18.45
N PRO A 125 -3.65 5.71 17.84
CA PRO A 125 -4.90 5.32 18.46
C PRO A 125 -4.97 3.79 18.64
N ARG A 126 -5.59 3.35 19.74
CA ARG A 126 -5.84 1.92 19.97
C ARG A 126 -7.31 1.66 20.26
N LEU A 127 -7.91 0.85 19.41
CA LEU A 127 -9.29 0.42 19.63
C LEU A 127 -9.38 -0.63 20.75
N SER A 128 -10.43 -0.51 21.59
CA SER A 128 -10.82 -1.59 22.47
C SER A 128 -11.23 -2.83 21.64
N ARG A 129 -11.18 -4.03 22.25
CA ARG A 129 -11.62 -5.27 21.57
C ARG A 129 -13.08 -5.19 21.10
N VAL A 130 -13.95 -4.57 21.88
CA VAL A 130 -15.38 -4.39 21.53
C VAL A 130 -15.54 -3.43 20.37
N SER A 131 -14.86 -2.30 20.40
CA SER A 131 -14.90 -1.32 19.31
C SER A 131 -14.33 -1.87 18.01
N LEU A 132 -13.25 -2.65 18.08
CA LEU A 132 -12.65 -3.30 16.91
C LEU A 132 -13.63 -4.32 16.29
N ALA A 133 -14.28 -5.16 17.08
CA ALA A 133 -15.25 -6.14 16.57
C ALA A 133 -16.45 -5.44 15.89
N ALA A 134 -16.97 -4.37 16.47
CA ALA A 134 -18.04 -3.59 15.87
C ALA A 134 -17.62 -2.93 14.55
N TYR A 135 -16.41 -2.38 14.50
CA TYR A 135 -15.82 -1.84 13.27
C TYR A 135 -15.66 -2.92 12.20
N CYS A 136 -15.09 -4.07 12.53
CA CYS A 136 -14.92 -5.19 11.60
C CYS A 136 -16.26 -5.67 11.02
N HIS A 137 -17.34 -5.67 11.81
CA HIS A 137 -18.68 -6.01 11.31
C HIS A 137 -19.16 -5.02 10.25
N LYS A 138 -18.99 -3.71 10.47
CA LYS A 138 -19.30 -2.69 9.46
C LYS A 138 -18.46 -2.87 8.20
N LEU A 139 -17.14 -3.12 8.37
CA LEU A 139 -16.22 -3.29 7.25
C LEU A 139 -16.53 -4.53 6.42
N ASN A 140 -16.93 -5.64 7.05
CA ASN A 140 -17.40 -6.84 6.34
C ASN A 140 -18.58 -6.50 5.41
N THR A 141 -19.59 -5.80 5.95
CA THR A 141 -20.76 -5.38 5.16
C THR A 141 -20.37 -4.42 4.03
N PHE A 142 -19.49 -3.46 4.31
CA PHE A 142 -19.00 -2.52 3.31
C PHE A 142 -18.25 -3.23 2.17
N ALA A 143 -17.35 -4.18 2.51
CA ALA A 143 -16.60 -4.95 1.52
C ALA A 143 -17.50 -5.80 0.61
N ASP A 144 -18.55 -6.43 1.17
CA ASP A 144 -19.53 -7.19 0.40
C ASP A 144 -20.29 -6.31 -0.59
N LEU A 145 -20.72 -5.13 -0.14
CA LEU A 145 -21.45 -4.18 -0.97
C LEU A 145 -20.54 -3.57 -2.05
N LEU A 146 -19.30 -3.23 -1.73
CA LEU A 146 -18.32 -2.75 -2.69
C LEU A 146 -18.06 -3.78 -3.81
N LEU A 147 -17.90 -5.04 -3.43
CA LEU A 147 -17.70 -6.12 -4.40
C LEU A 147 -18.96 -6.35 -5.26
N ARG A 148 -20.15 -6.36 -4.64
CA ARG A 148 -21.43 -6.57 -5.33
C ARG A 148 -21.72 -5.46 -6.35
N ASP A 149 -21.55 -4.19 -5.94
CA ASP A 149 -22.05 -3.05 -6.69
C ASP A 149 -21.02 -2.53 -7.72
N TYR A 150 -19.75 -2.68 -7.42
CA TYR A 150 -18.66 -2.17 -8.28
C TYR A 150 -17.73 -3.25 -8.83
N GLY A 151 -17.80 -4.49 -8.34
CA GLY A 151 -16.84 -5.55 -8.71
C GLY A 151 -15.43 -5.30 -8.17
N LEU A 152 -15.29 -4.42 -7.18
CA LEU A 152 -14.02 -4.08 -6.55
C LEU A 152 -13.81 -4.90 -5.27
N ARG A 153 -12.64 -5.49 -5.13
CA ARG A 153 -12.21 -6.11 -3.88
C ARG A 153 -11.63 -5.04 -2.96
N LEU A 154 -12.09 -5.00 -1.72
CA LEU A 154 -11.48 -4.17 -0.70
C LEU A 154 -10.15 -4.77 -0.28
N ALA A 155 -9.09 -3.97 -0.30
CA ALA A 155 -7.80 -4.29 0.27
C ALA A 155 -7.50 -3.31 1.41
N TYR A 156 -7.70 -3.76 2.65
CA TYR A 156 -7.46 -2.94 3.83
C TYR A 156 -5.97 -2.71 4.01
N HIS A 157 -5.58 -1.46 4.08
CA HIS A 157 -4.20 -1.06 4.33
C HIS A 157 -4.01 -0.77 5.81
N HIS A 158 -3.31 -1.67 6.52
CA HIS A 158 -2.83 -1.37 7.86
C HIS A 158 -1.71 -0.32 7.76
N HIS A 159 -1.71 0.65 8.63
CA HIS A 159 -0.84 1.82 8.45
C HIS A 159 -0.41 2.38 9.81
N LEU A 160 0.81 2.89 9.88
CA LEU A 160 1.29 3.65 11.03
C LEU A 160 0.35 4.80 11.36
N MET A 161 0.10 5.05 12.63
CA MET A 161 -0.81 6.10 13.13
C MET A 161 -2.29 5.91 12.76
N MET A 162 -2.71 4.73 12.28
CA MET A 162 -4.12 4.41 11.98
C MET A 162 -4.67 3.33 12.92
N LEU A 163 -5.97 3.01 12.80
CA LEU A 163 -6.69 2.13 13.75
C LEU A 163 -6.17 0.69 13.81
N VAL A 164 -5.55 0.20 12.75
CA VAL A 164 -4.90 -1.11 12.70
C VAL A 164 -3.46 -0.89 12.29
N GLU A 165 -2.60 -0.88 13.28
CA GLU A 165 -1.15 -0.68 13.10
C GLU A 165 -0.36 -1.90 13.53
N HIS A 166 -0.46 -2.26 14.82
CA HIS A 166 0.42 -3.22 15.47
C HIS A 166 0.05 -4.68 15.18
N ASP A 167 0.99 -5.59 15.41
CA ASP A 167 0.86 -7.02 15.17
C ASP A 167 -0.38 -7.65 15.81
N ASP A 168 -0.63 -7.35 17.08
CA ASP A 168 -1.78 -7.87 17.81
C ASP A 168 -3.12 -7.28 17.35
N GLU A 169 -3.12 -6.06 16.81
CA GLU A 169 -4.30 -5.42 16.22
C GLU A 169 -4.61 -6.02 14.87
N LEU A 170 -3.59 -6.21 14.03
CA LEU A 170 -3.73 -6.85 12.72
C LEU A 170 -4.24 -8.30 12.86
N GLU A 171 -3.70 -9.06 13.83
CA GLU A 171 -4.17 -10.42 14.13
C GLU A 171 -5.66 -10.44 14.54
N ARG A 172 -6.06 -9.56 15.44
CA ARG A 172 -7.45 -9.43 15.86
C ARG A 172 -8.36 -8.96 14.72
N PHE A 173 -7.92 -7.97 13.95
CA PHE A 173 -8.62 -7.46 12.79
C PHE A 173 -8.90 -8.59 11.78
N LEU A 174 -7.88 -9.35 11.39
CA LEU A 174 -8.01 -10.44 10.44
C LEU A 174 -8.88 -11.59 10.97
N SER A 175 -8.90 -11.81 12.28
CA SER A 175 -9.75 -12.84 12.91
C SER A 175 -11.23 -12.44 13.02
N HIS A 176 -11.55 -11.14 12.95
CA HIS A 176 -12.93 -10.62 13.02
C HIS A 176 -13.49 -10.20 11.65
N THR A 177 -12.67 -10.22 10.62
CA THR A 177 -13.10 -9.93 9.25
C THR A 177 -13.14 -11.20 8.40
N HIS A 178 -14.03 -11.25 7.40
CA HIS A 178 -14.11 -12.36 6.46
C HIS A 178 -13.31 -12.11 5.17
N ASP A 179 -13.28 -13.07 4.25
CA ASP A 179 -12.37 -13.07 3.09
C ASP A 179 -12.59 -11.95 2.06
N ASN A 180 -13.77 -11.32 2.04
CA ASN A 180 -14.01 -10.17 1.17
C ASN A 180 -13.33 -8.90 1.68
N VAL A 181 -12.97 -8.84 2.97
CA VAL A 181 -12.01 -7.85 3.48
C VAL A 181 -10.61 -8.37 3.24
N GLY A 182 -10.06 -8.07 2.08
CA GLY A 182 -8.69 -8.39 1.73
C GLY A 182 -7.69 -7.49 2.45
N LEU A 183 -6.41 -7.80 2.30
CA LEU A 183 -5.30 -7.05 2.86
C LEU A 183 -4.48 -6.41 1.73
N ALA A 184 -4.27 -5.10 1.80
CA ALA A 184 -3.16 -4.43 1.15
C ALA A 184 -1.97 -4.52 2.12
N PHE A 185 -1.08 -5.48 1.87
CA PHE A 185 0.02 -5.72 2.79
C PHE A 185 1.21 -4.85 2.39
N ASP A 186 1.53 -3.89 3.24
CA ASP A 186 2.68 -3.00 3.10
C ASP A 186 3.83 -3.48 3.98
N THR A 187 4.95 -3.81 3.36
CA THR A 187 6.11 -4.38 4.05
C THR A 187 6.80 -3.37 4.96
N GLY A 188 6.81 -2.10 4.59
CA GLY A 188 7.43 -1.02 5.38
C GLY A 188 6.62 -0.70 6.62
N HIS A 189 5.31 -0.47 6.47
CA HIS A 189 4.42 -0.24 7.61
C HIS A 189 4.39 -1.44 8.55
N ALA A 190 4.33 -2.67 8.02
CA ALA A 190 4.40 -3.89 8.80
C ALA A 190 5.68 -3.96 9.65
N PHE A 191 6.82 -3.72 9.02
CA PHE A 191 8.12 -3.81 9.68
C PHE A 191 8.27 -2.78 10.81
N VAL A 192 7.91 -1.52 10.55
CA VAL A 192 7.97 -0.45 11.56
C VAL A 192 7.01 -0.74 12.71
N ALA A 193 5.81 -1.24 12.43
CA ALA A 193 4.82 -1.59 13.46
C ALA A 193 5.15 -2.87 14.25
N GLY A 194 6.26 -3.56 13.93
CA GLY A 194 6.67 -4.80 14.59
C GLY A 194 5.80 -6.01 14.20
N VAL A 195 5.17 -5.97 13.03
CA VAL A 195 4.38 -7.11 12.51
C VAL A 195 5.32 -8.24 12.09
N GLU A 196 5.01 -9.45 12.53
CA GLU A 196 5.73 -10.68 12.15
C GLU A 196 5.37 -11.08 10.70
N ILE A 197 6.07 -10.48 9.73
CA ILE A 197 5.82 -10.63 8.30
C ILE A 197 5.67 -12.11 7.88
N PRO A 198 6.61 -13.04 8.20
CA PRO A 198 6.49 -14.45 7.80
C PRO A 198 5.20 -15.10 8.32
N ARG A 199 4.79 -14.77 9.55
CA ARG A 199 3.57 -15.31 10.15
C ARG A 199 2.32 -14.82 9.41
N VAL A 200 2.27 -13.54 9.07
CA VAL A 200 1.14 -12.97 8.32
C VAL A 200 1.04 -13.61 6.94
N LEU A 201 2.15 -13.74 6.22
CA LEU A 201 2.19 -14.38 4.91
C LEU A 201 1.72 -15.85 4.97
N GLN A 202 2.18 -16.61 5.96
CA GLN A 202 1.81 -18.01 6.13
C GLN A 202 0.32 -18.17 6.50
N LYS A 203 -0.18 -17.39 7.46
CA LYS A 203 -1.53 -17.56 8.00
C LYS A 203 -2.59 -16.87 7.17
N TYR A 204 -2.29 -15.68 6.66
CA TYR A 204 -3.23 -14.79 6.00
C TYR A 204 -2.87 -14.44 4.55
N GLY A 205 -1.90 -15.10 3.97
CA GLY A 205 -1.48 -14.88 2.57
C GLY A 205 -2.64 -14.97 1.58
N HIS A 206 -3.59 -15.89 1.82
CA HIS A 206 -4.83 -16.03 1.02
C HIS A 206 -5.73 -14.78 1.05
N ARG A 207 -5.56 -13.90 2.05
CA ARG A 207 -6.29 -12.63 2.19
C ARG A 207 -5.59 -11.47 1.47
N ILE A 208 -4.30 -11.60 1.12
CA ILE A 208 -3.56 -10.53 0.46
C ILE A 208 -4.11 -10.34 -0.96
N ARG A 209 -4.55 -9.12 -1.27
CA ARG A 209 -5.08 -8.72 -2.57
C ARG A 209 -4.18 -7.73 -3.28
N HIS A 210 -3.27 -7.11 -2.55
CA HIS A 210 -2.37 -6.06 -3.02
C HIS A 210 -1.11 -6.05 -2.15
N LEU A 211 0.06 -5.84 -2.77
CA LEU A 211 1.33 -5.78 -2.05
C LEU A 211 2.00 -4.43 -2.31
N HIS A 212 2.28 -3.70 -1.25
CA HIS A 212 3.19 -2.57 -1.27
C HIS A 212 4.57 -3.03 -0.79
N LEU A 213 5.54 -2.88 -1.68
CA LEU A 213 6.93 -3.23 -1.41
C LEU A 213 7.70 -1.95 -1.06
N LYS A 214 7.85 -1.73 0.23
CA LYS A 214 8.46 -0.57 0.86
C LYS A 214 9.50 -1.06 1.85
N ASP A 215 10.74 -0.59 1.75
CA ASP A 215 11.82 -0.94 2.69
C ASP A 215 12.06 0.18 3.70
N VAL A 216 12.82 -0.09 4.74
CA VAL A 216 13.00 0.80 5.89
C VAL A 216 14.47 1.03 6.19
N ARG A 217 14.88 2.29 6.33
CA ARG A 217 16.25 2.64 6.73
C ARG A 217 16.42 2.53 8.25
N PRO A 218 17.27 1.63 8.75
CA PRO A 218 17.38 1.32 10.17
C PRO A 218 17.86 2.52 11.02
N GLN A 219 18.64 3.42 10.44
CA GLN A 219 19.12 4.62 11.14
C GLN A 219 17.97 5.58 11.46
N VAL A 220 17.04 5.77 10.50
CA VAL A 220 15.87 6.62 10.68
C VAL A 220 14.85 5.95 11.58
N LEU A 221 14.66 4.64 11.45
CA LEU A 221 13.82 3.86 12.38
C LEU A 221 14.29 4.00 13.83
N GLY A 222 15.61 3.91 14.07
CA GLY A 222 16.17 4.14 15.40
C GLY A 222 15.92 5.57 15.93
N ARG A 223 15.88 6.57 15.03
CA ARG A 223 15.52 7.95 15.40
C ARG A 223 14.03 8.10 15.71
N LEU A 224 13.16 7.52 14.88
CA LEU A 224 11.71 7.56 15.07
C LEU A 224 11.32 7.24 16.51
N TYR A 225 11.84 6.16 17.06
CA TYR A 225 11.49 5.73 18.41
C TYR A 225 12.23 6.52 19.51
N ARG A 226 13.52 6.82 19.33
CA ARG A 226 14.29 7.55 20.35
C ARG A 226 13.83 8.99 20.53
N GLU A 227 13.49 9.64 19.44
CA GLU A 227 13.11 11.06 19.38
C GLU A 227 11.59 11.24 19.39
N ASN A 228 10.83 10.13 19.38
CA ASN A 228 9.37 10.10 19.30
C ASN A 228 8.83 10.98 18.15
N LEU A 229 9.42 10.80 16.96
CA LEU A 229 9.03 11.57 15.78
C LEU A 229 7.59 11.25 15.38
N SER A 230 6.96 12.17 14.66
CA SER A 230 5.74 11.91 13.94
C SER A 230 6.00 11.08 12.68
N PHE A 231 4.92 10.54 12.08
CA PHE A 231 5.02 9.88 10.78
C PHE A 231 5.62 10.80 9.71
N ASN A 232 5.10 12.02 9.60
CA ASN A 232 5.55 12.99 8.60
C ASN A 232 7.01 13.41 8.81
N GLU A 233 7.46 13.60 10.04
CA GLU A 233 8.88 13.84 10.34
C GLU A 233 9.76 12.66 9.93
N ALA A 234 9.32 11.43 10.16
CA ALA A 234 10.05 10.23 9.78
C ALA A 234 10.13 10.06 8.26
N VAL A 235 9.06 10.34 7.52
CA VAL A 235 9.06 10.36 6.05
C VAL A 235 10.05 11.39 5.52
N ARG A 236 10.01 12.62 6.04
CA ARG A 236 10.98 13.67 5.67
C ARG A 236 12.43 13.31 6.00
N ALA A 237 12.63 12.55 7.07
CA ALA A 237 13.95 12.03 7.43
C ALA A 237 14.40 10.85 6.56
N GLY A 238 13.54 10.36 5.67
CA GLY A 238 13.82 9.26 4.75
C GLY A 238 13.66 7.88 5.39
N LEU A 239 12.66 7.68 6.24
CA LEU A 239 12.37 6.38 6.88
C LEU A 239 12.19 5.28 5.84
N PHE A 240 11.37 5.55 4.83
CA PHE A 240 11.03 4.58 3.79
C PHE A 240 11.95 4.66 2.58
N THR A 241 12.14 3.54 1.92
CA THR A 241 12.95 3.41 0.72
C THR A 241 12.45 2.24 -0.15
N ILE A 242 13.14 2.01 -1.28
CA ILE A 242 12.85 0.89 -2.18
C ILE A 242 13.37 -0.44 -1.63
N PRO A 243 12.79 -1.59 -2.04
CA PRO A 243 13.29 -2.92 -1.66
C PRO A 243 14.77 -3.09 -1.94
N GLY A 244 15.49 -3.63 -0.94
CA GLY A 244 16.93 -3.87 -0.99
C GLY A 244 17.83 -2.67 -0.69
N ASP A 245 17.25 -1.51 -0.36
CA ASP A 245 17.96 -0.30 0.06
C ASP A 245 17.79 0.00 1.56
N GLY A 246 17.14 -0.91 2.28
CA GLY A 246 16.84 -0.84 3.71
C GLY A 246 17.29 -2.08 4.47
N CYS A 247 16.50 -2.49 5.45
CA CYS A 247 16.86 -3.59 6.35
C CYS A 247 15.79 -4.70 6.46
N ILE A 248 14.74 -4.66 5.65
CA ILE A 248 13.72 -5.71 5.66
C ILE A 248 14.29 -6.97 4.99
N ASP A 249 14.13 -8.11 5.65
CA ASP A 249 14.38 -9.41 5.00
C ASP A 249 13.23 -9.70 4.02
N TYR A 250 13.54 -9.63 2.74
CA TYR A 250 12.57 -9.88 1.66
C TYR A 250 12.42 -11.35 1.29
N ALA A 251 13.26 -12.26 1.81
CA ALA A 251 13.19 -13.68 1.43
C ALA A 251 11.78 -14.28 1.65
N PRO A 252 11.11 -14.11 2.81
CA PRO A 252 9.76 -14.64 3.00
C PRO A 252 8.70 -14.05 2.04
N ILE A 253 8.87 -12.78 1.65
CA ILE A 253 7.95 -12.08 0.73
C ILE A 253 8.13 -12.61 -0.68
N LEU A 254 9.39 -12.78 -1.12
CA LEU A 254 9.72 -13.31 -2.43
C LEU A 254 9.27 -14.77 -2.57
N ASP A 255 9.45 -15.59 -1.53
CA ASP A 255 8.99 -16.98 -1.49
C ASP A 255 7.45 -17.02 -1.56
N PHE A 256 6.75 -16.20 -0.77
CA PHE A 256 5.29 -16.09 -0.88
C PHE A 256 4.84 -15.74 -2.31
N VAL A 257 5.47 -14.77 -2.95
CA VAL A 257 5.10 -14.32 -4.29
C VAL A 257 5.37 -15.42 -5.35
N ARG A 258 6.43 -16.23 -5.20
CA ARG A 258 6.75 -17.32 -6.12
C ARG A 258 5.86 -18.54 -5.90
N ASP A 259 5.65 -18.92 -4.65
CA ASP A 259 5.15 -20.26 -4.28
C ASP A 259 3.64 -20.26 -4.01
N SER A 260 3.00 -19.08 -3.88
CA SER A 260 1.56 -18.97 -3.65
C SER A 260 0.76 -18.73 -4.93
N ASP A 261 -0.58 -18.83 -4.80
CA ASP A 261 -1.51 -18.45 -5.87
C ASP A 261 -1.77 -16.96 -5.96
N TYR A 262 -0.89 -16.11 -5.42
CA TYR A 262 -1.04 -14.67 -5.51
C TYR A 262 -1.03 -14.18 -6.96
N ARG A 263 -2.02 -13.36 -7.33
CA ARG A 263 -2.23 -12.85 -8.70
C ARG A 263 -2.45 -11.33 -8.72
N GLY A 264 -2.07 -10.67 -7.64
CA GLY A 264 -2.21 -9.23 -7.48
C GLY A 264 -1.04 -8.43 -8.06
N TRP A 265 -1.07 -7.14 -7.78
CA TRP A 265 0.00 -6.21 -8.11
C TRP A 265 1.11 -6.26 -7.05
N LEU A 266 2.34 -6.20 -7.52
CA LEU A 266 3.52 -5.85 -6.73
C LEU A 266 3.79 -4.36 -6.97
N ILE A 267 3.47 -3.54 -6.00
CA ILE A 267 3.63 -2.09 -6.09
C ILE A 267 4.90 -1.67 -5.37
N ILE A 268 5.83 -1.09 -6.09
CA ILE A 268 6.94 -0.38 -5.46
C ILE A 268 6.38 0.92 -4.88
N GLU A 269 6.57 1.10 -3.60
CA GLU A 269 6.20 2.33 -2.91
C GLU A 269 7.39 2.88 -2.13
N ALA A 270 8.05 3.87 -2.70
CA ALA A 270 9.12 4.61 -2.04
C ALA A 270 8.58 5.98 -1.65
N GLU A 271 8.14 6.10 -0.42
CA GLU A 271 7.66 7.36 0.14
C GLU A 271 8.86 8.20 0.60
N GLN A 272 9.42 8.95 -0.34
CA GLN A 272 10.67 9.67 -0.18
C GLN A 272 10.57 11.11 -0.69
N ASP A 273 11.50 11.96 -0.23
CA ASP A 273 11.73 13.25 -0.85
C ASP A 273 12.38 13.05 -2.23
N PRO A 274 11.71 13.41 -3.35
CA PRO A 274 12.27 13.26 -4.69
C PRO A 274 13.51 14.11 -4.95
N ALA A 275 13.78 15.12 -4.15
CA ALA A 275 15.02 15.89 -4.21
C ALA A 275 16.22 15.09 -3.68
N MET A 276 15.98 14.20 -2.71
CA MET A 276 17.00 13.32 -2.13
C MET A 276 17.10 11.97 -2.84
N ALA A 277 15.98 11.48 -3.37
CA ALA A 277 15.87 10.22 -4.10
C ALA A 277 15.27 10.47 -5.50
N PRO A 278 16.08 10.81 -6.53
CA PRO A 278 15.60 11.11 -7.86
C PRO A 278 14.66 10.01 -8.39
N PRO A 279 13.39 10.33 -8.73
CA PRO A 279 12.33 9.33 -8.92
C PRO A 279 12.64 8.29 -9.98
N LEU A 280 13.01 8.70 -11.20
CA LEU A 280 13.29 7.76 -12.30
C LEU A 280 14.43 6.79 -11.95
N ALA A 281 15.51 7.30 -11.38
CA ALA A 281 16.67 6.47 -11.00
C ALA A 281 16.28 5.48 -9.90
N THR A 282 15.50 5.93 -8.91
CA THR A 282 15.00 5.11 -7.81
C THR A 282 14.03 4.05 -8.32
N ALA A 283 13.08 4.42 -9.17
CA ALA A 283 12.10 3.52 -9.77
C ALA A 283 12.78 2.43 -10.62
N ARG A 284 13.79 2.79 -11.43
CA ARG A 284 14.59 1.83 -12.21
C ARG A 284 15.39 0.85 -11.34
N ARG A 285 15.99 1.34 -10.25
CA ARG A 285 16.71 0.48 -9.28
C ARG A 285 15.77 -0.54 -8.64
N ALA A 286 14.59 -0.09 -8.21
CA ALA A 286 13.60 -0.97 -7.61
C ALA A 286 13.07 -2.01 -8.60
N PHE A 287 12.80 -1.60 -9.84
CA PHE A 287 12.39 -2.52 -10.90
C PHE A 287 13.47 -3.57 -11.19
N ALA A 288 14.73 -3.15 -11.32
CA ALA A 288 15.85 -4.05 -11.56
C ALA A 288 16.06 -5.03 -10.39
N TRP A 289 15.86 -4.57 -9.15
CA TRP A 289 15.91 -5.41 -7.96
C TRP A 289 14.84 -6.50 -8.00
N LEU A 290 13.59 -6.15 -8.29
CA LEU A 290 12.50 -7.13 -8.45
C LEU A 290 12.79 -8.13 -9.58
N ALA A 291 13.21 -7.63 -10.74
CA ALA A 291 13.54 -8.48 -11.89
C ALA A 291 14.62 -9.50 -11.54
N HIS A 292 15.68 -9.06 -10.86
CA HIS A 292 16.76 -9.96 -10.43
C HIS A 292 16.26 -11.06 -9.49
N HIS A 293 15.51 -10.68 -8.44
CA HIS A 293 15.11 -11.63 -7.40
C HIS A 293 13.95 -12.54 -7.79
N LEU A 294 13.06 -12.10 -8.68
CA LEU A 294 11.93 -12.92 -9.14
C LEU A 294 12.26 -13.76 -10.40
N SER A 295 13.33 -13.43 -11.12
CA SER A 295 13.79 -14.24 -12.27
C SER A 295 14.81 -15.32 -11.89
N SER A 296 15.40 -15.23 -10.69
CA SER A 296 16.35 -16.25 -10.19
C SER A 296 15.59 -17.43 -9.60
N PRO A 297 16.04 -18.68 -9.81
CA PRO A 297 15.48 -19.84 -9.13
C PRO A 297 15.64 -19.70 -7.61
N SER A 298 14.72 -20.31 -6.86
CA SER A 298 14.80 -20.33 -5.40
C SER A 298 16.10 -20.99 -4.93
N PRO A 299 16.75 -20.49 -3.87
CA PRO A 299 17.92 -21.15 -3.27
C PRO A 299 17.67 -22.60 -2.86
N SER A 300 16.40 -23.00 -2.66
CA SER A 300 16.00 -24.39 -2.41
C SER A 300 16.13 -25.31 -3.63
N GLU A 301 16.16 -24.79 -4.86
CA GLU A 301 16.34 -25.59 -6.08
C GLU A 301 17.82 -25.81 -6.41
N GLU A 302 18.75 -24.99 -5.95
CA GLU A 302 20.19 -25.18 -6.13
C GLU A 302 20.80 -26.33 -5.31
N HIS A 303 20.09 -26.81 -4.28
CA HIS A 303 20.54 -27.94 -3.45
C HIS A 303 19.90 -29.27 -3.85
N ALA A 304 19.05 -29.28 -4.90
CA ALA A 304 18.37 -30.48 -5.41
C ALA A 304 18.89 -30.98 -6.79
N ALA A 305 19.97 -30.38 -7.31
CA ALA A 305 20.58 -30.75 -8.61
C ALA A 305 21.92 -31.47 -8.46
#